data_0584402914ba5a2a4262abda7e2f6e37
#
_entry.id   0584402914ba5a2a4262abda7e2f6e37
#
_cell.length_a   1.000
_cell.length_b   1.000
_cell.length_c   1.000
_cell.angle_alpha   90.00
_cell.angle_beta   90.00
_cell.angle_gamma   90.00
#
_symmetry.space_group_name_H-M   'P 1'
#
loop_
_entity.id
_entity.type
_entity.pdbx_description
1 polymer ?
#
loop_
_entity_poly.entity_id
_entity_poly.type
_entity_poly.pdbx_seq_one_letter_code
_entity_poly.pdbx_strand_id
1 'polypeptide(L)' 'MQNITLKNVKPGDYVKRKADSKAVYIKGAYDRTTKSFELQDVEDINRCVYVKADKIVVIGFTY' A
#
# COMPACT_ATOMS: atom_id res chain seq x y z
N MET A 1 12.81 -7.93 2.32
CA MET A 1 11.36 -7.68 2.31
C MET A 1 10.77 -7.95 3.67
N GLN A 2 9.73 -7.22 4.02
CA GLN A 2 9.13 -7.29 5.34
C GLN A 2 7.62 -7.25 5.21
N ASN A 3 6.93 -8.11 5.95
CA ASN A 3 5.46 -8.09 6.02
C ASN A 3 5.05 -7.23 7.21
N ILE A 4 4.14 -6.30 6.98
CA ILE A 4 3.72 -5.36 8.01
C ILE A 4 2.25 -4.99 7.78
N THR A 5 1.53 -4.68 8.85
CA THR A 5 0.17 -4.18 8.74
C THR A 5 0.17 -2.82 8.06
N LEU A 6 -0.74 -2.60 7.13
CA LEU A 6 -0.78 -1.37 6.33
C LEU A 6 -0.82 -0.10 7.20
N LYS A 7 -1.56 -0.13 8.31
CA LYS A 7 -1.64 1.03 9.20
C LYS A 7 -0.30 1.43 9.80
N ASN A 8 0.67 0.51 9.85
CA ASN A 8 1.99 0.75 10.41
C ASN A 8 3.01 1.18 9.37
N VAL A 9 2.62 1.24 8.10
CA VAL A 9 3.49 1.72 7.02
C VAL A 9 3.54 3.23 7.08
N LYS A 10 4.73 3.80 6.88
CA LYS A 10 4.88 5.26 6.84
C LYS A 10 4.20 5.83 5.60
N PRO A 11 3.48 6.95 5.71
CA PRO A 11 2.90 7.60 4.52
C PRO A 11 3.98 7.92 3.49
N GLY A 12 3.68 7.64 2.23
CA GLY A 12 4.62 7.87 1.15
C GLY A 12 5.57 6.73 0.86
N ASP A 13 5.59 5.69 1.70
CA ASP A 13 6.42 4.51 1.44
C ASP A 13 5.82 3.65 0.34
N TYR A 14 6.70 2.95 -0.36
CA TYR A 14 6.29 1.99 -1.37
C TYR A 14 5.82 0.70 -0.70
N VAL A 15 4.73 0.14 -1.20
CA VAL A 15 4.19 -1.12 -0.69
C VAL A 15 3.79 -2.04 -1.84
N LYS A 16 3.82 -3.33 -1.58
CA LYS A 16 3.23 -4.34 -2.45
C LYS A 16 2.15 -5.06 -1.66
N ARG A 17 1.08 -5.46 -2.34
CA ARG A 17 0.01 -6.19 -1.68
C ARG A 17 0.44 -7.62 -1.33
N LYS A 18 1.32 -8.20 -2.15
CA LYS A 18 1.90 -9.53 -1.92
C LYS A 18 3.36 -9.52 -2.33
N ALA A 19 4.15 -10.42 -1.77
CA ALA A 19 5.59 -10.47 -2.05
C ALA A 19 5.90 -10.72 -3.53
N ASP A 20 5.05 -11.49 -4.21
CA ASP A 20 5.23 -11.82 -5.62
C ASP A 20 4.49 -10.88 -6.57
N SER A 21 3.86 -9.85 -6.04
CA SER A 21 3.13 -8.88 -6.86
C SER A 21 4.12 -8.01 -7.64
N LYS A 22 3.78 -7.75 -8.90
CA LYS A 22 4.57 -6.85 -9.75
C LYS A 22 4.16 -5.39 -9.57
N ALA A 23 2.94 -5.16 -9.10
CA ALA A 23 2.44 -3.81 -8.90
C ALA A 23 2.98 -3.23 -7.59
N VAL A 24 3.48 -2.01 -7.66
CA VAL A 24 3.98 -1.26 -6.51
C VAL A 24 3.09 -0.06 -6.30
N TYR A 25 2.75 0.20 -5.05
CA TYR A 25 1.86 1.31 -4.68
C TYR A 25 2.55 2.22 -3.68
N ILE A 26 2.06 3.46 -3.60
CA ILE A 26 2.45 4.40 -2.56
C ILE A 26 1.28 4.54 -1.61
N LYS A 27 1.55 4.45 -0.30
CA LYS A 27 0.52 4.62 0.72
C LYS A 27 0.03 6.08 0.72
N GLY A 28 -1.27 6.26 0.51
CA GLY A 28 -1.90 7.57 0.46
C GLY A 28 -2.76 7.85 1.68
N ALA A 29 -3.84 8.60 1.46
CA ALA A 29 -4.70 9.08 2.53
C ALA A 29 -5.53 7.96 3.15
N TYR A 30 -5.85 8.12 4.44
CA TYR A 30 -6.74 7.20 5.15
C TYR A 30 -8.18 7.63 4.97
N ASP A 31 -9.03 6.67 4.61
CA ASP A 31 -10.47 6.90 4.52
C ASP A 31 -11.14 6.36 5.78
N ARG A 32 -11.64 7.26 6.60
CA ARG A 32 -12.26 6.92 7.89
C ARG A 32 -13.59 6.19 7.72
N THR A 33 -14.29 6.45 6.63
CA THR A 33 -15.59 5.84 6.37
C THR A 33 -15.46 4.34 6.13
N THR A 34 -14.47 3.93 5.33
CA THR A 34 -14.24 2.53 5.01
C THR A 34 -13.12 1.90 5.83
N LYS A 35 -12.40 2.71 6.64
CA LYS A 35 -11.23 2.29 7.42
C LYS A 35 -10.16 1.68 6.53
N SER A 36 -9.94 2.31 5.39
CA SER A 36 -9.01 1.86 4.36
C SER A 36 -8.01 2.96 4.03
N PHE A 37 -6.85 2.54 3.50
CA PHE A 37 -5.89 3.48 2.93
C PHE A 37 -5.98 3.43 1.42
N GLU A 38 -5.85 4.59 0.78
CA GLU A 38 -5.68 4.69 -0.65
C GLU A 38 -4.26 4.28 -1.01
N LEU A 39 -4.13 3.36 -1.97
CA LEU A 39 -2.84 2.97 -2.50
C LEU A 39 -2.80 3.37 -3.97
N GLN A 40 -1.89 4.30 -4.29
CA GLN A 40 -1.72 4.81 -5.64
C GLN A 40 -0.68 3.99 -6.38
N ASP A 41 -1.03 3.46 -7.55
CA ASP A 41 -0.09 2.73 -8.40
C ASP A 41 1.00 3.69 -8.88
N VAL A 42 2.26 3.31 -8.69
CA VAL A 42 3.38 4.19 -9.05
C VAL A 42 3.59 4.31 -10.56
N GLU A 43 3.09 3.35 -11.33
CA GLU A 43 3.25 3.33 -12.79
C GLU A 43 2.01 3.87 -13.53
N ASP A 44 0.87 3.96 -12.85
CA ASP A 44 -0.37 4.40 -13.47
C ASP A 44 -1.12 5.33 -12.52
N ILE A 45 -1.05 6.63 -12.80
CA ILE A 45 -1.66 7.65 -11.95
C ILE A 45 -3.18 7.58 -11.94
N ASN A 46 -3.77 6.91 -12.92
CA ASN A 46 -5.22 6.74 -12.98
C ASN A 46 -5.70 5.51 -12.22
N ARG A 47 -4.79 4.74 -11.67
CA ARG A 47 -5.12 3.50 -10.97
C ARG A 47 -4.82 3.63 -9.49
N CYS A 48 -5.84 3.49 -8.67
CA CYS A 48 -5.68 3.43 -7.23
C CYS A 48 -6.59 2.35 -6.68
N VAL A 49 -6.21 1.80 -5.53
CA VAL A 49 -6.99 0.80 -4.84
C VAL A 49 -7.12 1.19 -3.38
N TYR A 50 -8.16 0.70 -2.73
CA TYR A 50 -8.35 0.91 -1.29
C TYR A 50 -8.14 -0.43 -0.59
N VAL A 51 -7.27 -0.43 0.41
CA VAL A 51 -6.94 -1.64 1.17
C VAL A 51 -7.18 -1.34 2.64
N LYS A 52 -7.83 -2.27 3.32
CA LYS A 52 -8.15 -2.12 4.75
C LYS A 52 -6.87 -1.91 5.55
N ALA A 53 -6.97 -1.08 6.59
CA ALA A 53 -5.82 -0.70 7.41
C ALA A 53 -5.18 -1.90 8.13
N ASP A 54 -5.94 -2.95 8.39
CA ASP A 54 -5.45 -4.14 9.11
C ASP A 54 -4.88 -5.22 8.18
N LYS A 55 -4.86 -4.99 6.88
CA LYS A 55 -4.28 -5.95 5.94
C LYS A 55 -2.76 -5.92 6.00
N ILE A 56 -2.18 -7.10 5.80
CA ILE A 56 -0.71 -7.23 5.74
C ILE A 56 -0.25 -6.90 4.32
N VAL A 57 0.77 -6.06 4.24
CA VAL A 57 1.40 -5.68 2.97
C VAL A 57 2.90 -5.91 3.08
N VAL A 58 3.61 -5.77 1.96
CA VAL A 58 5.06 -6.01 1.90
C VAL A 58 5.78 -4.69 1.69
N ILE A 59 6.80 -4.44 2.49
CA ILE A 59 7.69 -3.28 2.36
C ILE A 59 9.15 -3.76 2.37
N GLY A 60 10.08 -2.81 2.27
CA GLY A 60 11.51 -3.13 2.38
C GLY A 60 12.08 -3.77 1.12
N PHE A 61 11.42 -3.63 0.00
CA PHE A 61 11.94 -4.09 -1.28
C PHE A 61 12.55 -2.92 -2.06
N THR A 62 13.39 -3.25 -3.03
CA THR A 62 13.96 -2.25 -3.94
C THR A 62 13.00 -2.03 -5.10
N TYR A 63 12.68 -0.78 -5.33
CA TYR A 63 11.82 -0.40 -6.45
C TYR A 63 12.62 0.30 -7.54
#